data_53567d0cfda53450e85637fcf080a0a1
#
_entry.id   53567d0cfda53450e85637fcf080a0a1
#
_cell.length_a   1.000
_cell.length_b   1.000
_cell.length_c   1.000
_cell.angle_alpha   90.00
_cell.angle_beta   90.00
_cell.angle_gamma   90.00
#
_symmetry.space_group_name_H-M   'P 1'
#
loop_
_entity.id
_entity.type
_entity.pdbx_description
1 polymer ?
#
loop_
_entity_poly.entity_id
_entity_poly.type
_entity_poly.pdbx_seq_one_letter_code
_entity_poly.pdbx_strand_id
1 'polypeptide(L)'
;MTNLPYLIGATAVIFGVAVIASGARDEGGMPDLNGAVAWLNSPPLSDKALRGKVVLVNFWTYSCINSLRELPYMKAWAAKYKDAGLVVIGVHAPEFGFEKYPANVKNAISDLKVPYPVPIDSDHSIWRAFRNEYWPADYIVDAKGRIRYHHFGEGDYEQSERVIQALLKENGATGLDENTVRITSDGAEAPPSEDVRSPETYAGYARAENFASPGGMAQDSQKSYSLPTKPALNQWGLGGSWKVGVESGKLESAPGMIVFRFHSRDLHMVLGPGRNGTPVRFKVKLNGAALGDDHGSDSSVDGAGEVREPRMYQLVRQKGSIKDAVFEIEFLDPGVEVFSFTFG
;
A
#
# COMPACT_ATOMS: atom_id res chain seq x y z
N MET A 1 -65.84 -28.11 -29.74
CA MET A 1 -64.71 -27.19 -29.66
C MET A 1 -64.31 -27.06 -28.17
N THR A 2 -63.38 -27.88 -27.71
CA THR A 2 -63.06 -28.08 -26.32
C THR A 2 -61.69 -27.43 -26.09
N ASN A 3 -61.63 -26.35 -25.32
CA ASN A 3 -60.40 -25.69 -24.88
C ASN A 3 -59.82 -26.46 -23.72
N LEU A 4 -58.57 -26.92 -23.89
CA LEU A 4 -57.76 -27.55 -22.88
C LEU A 4 -56.80 -26.46 -22.29
N PRO A 5 -56.71 -26.26 -20.97
CA PRO A 5 -55.74 -25.31 -20.40
C PRO A 5 -54.37 -25.98 -20.24
N TYR A 6 -53.33 -25.31 -20.72
CA TYR A 6 -51.94 -25.66 -20.50
C TYR A 6 -51.55 -25.38 -19.03
N LEU A 7 -51.21 -26.43 -18.30
CA LEU A 7 -50.53 -26.33 -17.02
C LEU A 7 -49.04 -26.04 -17.27
N ILE A 8 -48.56 -24.84 -16.87
CA ILE A 8 -47.16 -24.51 -16.82
C ILE A 8 -46.64 -24.97 -15.47
N GLY A 9 -45.93 -26.08 -15.47
CA GLY A 9 -45.16 -26.55 -14.30
C GLY A 9 -43.93 -25.68 -14.07
N ALA A 10 -43.91 -24.92 -12.98
CA ALA A 10 -42.74 -24.23 -12.54
C ALA A 10 -41.75 -25.22 -11.90
N THR A 11 -40.71 -25.58 -12.61
CA THR A 11 -39.61 -26.37 -12.07
C THR A 11 -38.68 -25.40 -11.29
N ALA A 12 -38.76 -25.45 -9.97
CA ALA A 12 -37.81 -24.76 -9.09
C ALA A 12 -36.44 -25.42 -9.23
N VAL A 13 -35.52 -24.76 -9.94
CA VAL A 13 -34.11 -25.12 -9.95
C VAL A 13 -33.49 -24.64 -8.66
N ILE A 14 -33.33 -25.55 -7.71
CA ILE A 14 -32.54 -25.31 -6.49
C ILE A 14 -31.08 -25.27 -6.93
N PHE A 15 -30.49 -24.08 -7.08
CA PHE A 15 -29.07 -23.91 -7.13
C PHE A 15 -28.50 -24.25 -5.75
N GLY A 16 -28.11 -25.51 -5.58
CA GLY A 16 -27.24 -25.91 -4.48
C GLY A 16 -25.91 -25.16 -4.65
N VAL A 17 -25.66 -24.16 -3.80
CA VAL A 17 -24.32 -23.61 -3.63
C VAL A 17 -23.46 -24.72 -3.06
N ALA A 18 -22.76 -25.45 -3.92
CA ALA A 18 -21.70 -26.32 -3.52
C ALA A 18 -20.60 -25.40 -2.94
N VAL A 19 -20.52 -25.34 -1.62
CA VAL A 19 -19.33 -24.85 -0.93
C VAL A 19 -18.23 -25.85 -1.28
N ILE A 20 -17.54 -25.57 -2.39
CA ILE A 20 -16.31 -26.25 -2.71
C ILE A 20 -15.35 -25.80 -1.60
N ALA A 21 -15.08 -26.66 -0.64
CA ALA A 21 -13.87 -26.56 0.16
C ALA A 21 -12.72 -26.66 -0.84
N SER A 22 -12.29 -25.53 -1.39
CA SER A 22 -11.12 -25.48 -2.26
C SER A 22 -9.92 -25.73 -1.36
N GLY A 23 -9.50 -27.00 -1.30
CA GLY A 23 -8.21 -27.34 -0.74
C GLY A 23 -7.18 -26.44 -1.40
N ALA A 24 -6.38 -25.76 -0.58
CA ALA A 24 -5.33 -24.88 -1.06
C ALA A 24 -4.49 -25.63 -2.10
N ARG A 25 -4.34 -25.05 -3.30
CA ARG A 25 -3.65 -25.69 -4.43
C ARG A 25 -2.15 -25.75 -4.14
N ASP A 26 -1.47 -26.76 -4.65
CA ASP A 26 -0.02 -26.81 -4.65
C ASP A 26 0.51 -25.97 -5.81
N GLU A 27 1.10 -24.82 -5.50
CA GLU A 27 1.65 -23.87 -6.48
C GLU A 27 3.18 -24.00 -6.63
N GLY A 28 3.78 -24.98 -5.96
CA GLY A 28 5.21 -25.24 -6.00
C GLY A 28 5.93 -25.04 -4.66
N GLY A 29 7.22 -25.27 -4.64
CA GLY A 29 8.05 -25.03 -3.46
C GLY A 29 8.27 -23.55 -3.22
N MET A 30 8.26 -23.13 -1.94
CA MET A 30 8.64 -21.77 -1.57
C MET A 30 10.11 -21.52 -1.99
N PRO A 31 10.40 -20.45 -2.73
CA PRO A 31 11.78 -20.03 -2.99
C PRO A 31 12.51 -19.68 -1.68
N ASP A 32 13.84 -19.76 -1.69
CA ASP A 32 14.63 -19.35 -0.53
C ASP A 32 14.62 -17.84 -0.33
N LEU A 33 15.00 -17.40 0.88
CA LEU A 33 15.05 -15.99 1.27
C LEU A 33 16.49 -15.44 1.34
N ASN A 34 17.44 -16.13 0.68
CA ASN A 34 18.88 -15.84 0.78
C ASN A 34 19.29 -14.50 0.11
N GLY A 35 18.40 -13.89 -0.67
CA GLY A 35 18.65 -12.60 -1.33
C GLY A 35 18.56 -11.37 -0.44
N ALA A 36 18.17 -11.51 0.84
CA ALA A 36 18.05 -10.38 1.74
C ALA A 36 19.41 -9.74 2.06
N VAL A 37 19.52 -8.42 1.87
CA VAL A 37 20.74 -7.65 2.20
C VAL A 37 20.93 -7.48 3.71
N ALA A 38 19.84 -7.55 4.46
CA ALA A 38 19.81 -7.53 5.93
C ALA A 38 18.51 -8.17 6.44
N TRP A 39 18.50 -8.54 7.72
CA TRP A 39 17.32 -9.00 8.45
C TRP A 39 17.09 -8.13 9.66
N LEU A 40 15.84 -7.74 9.90
CA LEU A 40 15.40 -7.01 11.08
C LEU A 40 14.44 -7.88 11.90
N ASN A 41 14.38 -7.66 13.20
CA ASN A 41 13.59 -8.42 14.20
C ASN A 41 13.95 -9.90 14.35
N SER A 42 14.88 -10.44 13.56
CA SER A 42 15.39 -11.81 13.71
C SER A 42 16.75 -11.97 13.03
N PRO A 43 17.52 -13.01 13.36
CA PRO A 43 18.58 -13.50 12.48
C PRO A 43 17.96 -14.06 11.17
N PRO A 44 18.79 -14.28 10.12
CA PRO A 44 18.33 -14.91 8.89
C PRO A 44 17.62 -16.25 9.14
N LEU A 45 16.44 -16.42 8.54
CA LEU A 45 15.66 -17.64 8.63
C LEU A 45 15.99 -18.55 7.44
N SER A 46 16.45 -19.75 7.72
CA SER A 46 16.74 -20.77 6.71
C SER A 46 15.52 -21.66 6.46
N ASP A 47 15.47 -22.33 5.33
CA ASP A 47 14.46 -23.36 5.01
C ASP A 47 14.35 -24.42 6.12
N LYS A 48 15.49 -24.78 6.72
CA LYS A 48 15.51 -25.73 7.83
C LYS A 48 14.78 -25.20 9.07
N ALA A 49 14.90 -23.91 9.35
CA ALA A 49 14.23 -23.25 10.48
C ALA A 49 12.71 -23.13 10.26
N LEU A 50 12.27 -23.10 9.01
CA LEU A 50 10.87 -22.96 8.60
C LEU A 50 10.15 -24.31 8.41
N ARG A 51 10.90 -25.43 8.30
CA ARG A 51 10.28 -26.77 8.16
C ARG A 51 9.42 -27.11 9.38
N GLY A 52 8.24 -27.68 9.11
CA GLY A 52 7.25 -27.99 10.13
C GLY A 52 6.45 -26.77 10.61
N LYS A 53 6.62 -25.61 9.97
CA LYS A 53 5.85 -24.41 10.24
C LYS A 53 4.97 -24.05 9.05
N VAL A 54 3.80 -23.48 9.32
CA VAL A 54 3.05 -22.74 8.31
C VAL A 54 3.70 -21.37 8.20
N VAL A 55 3.99 -20.93 6.98
CA VAL A 55 4.69 -19.64 6.74
C VAL A 55 3.80 -18.74 5.91
N LEU A 56 3.64 -17.50 6.35
CA LEU A 56 3.07 -16.42 5.56
C LEU A 56 4.21 -15.48 5.15
N VAL A 57 4.49 -15.45 3.85
CA VAL A 57 5.44 -14.50 3.25
C VAL A 57 4.65 -13.35 2.65
N ASN A 58 4.81 -12.18 3.22
CA ASN A 58 4.16 -10.95 2.78
C ASN A 58 5.19 -10.02 2.14
N PHE A 59 5.01 -9.64 0.89
CA PHE A 59 5.79 -8.61 0.22
C PHE A 59 5.15 -7.26 0.44
N TRP A 60 5.90 -6.33 1.02
CA TRP A 60 5.39 -5.02 1.40
C TRP A 60 6.44 -3.91 1.27
N THR A 61 5.99 -2.67 1.29
CA THR A 61 6.85 -1.50 1.49
C THR A 61 6.15 -0.45 2.35
N TYR A 62 6.94 0.34 3.09
CA TYR A 62 6.40 1.23 4.11
C TYR A 62 5.79 2.52 3.56
N SER A 63 5.96 2.84 2.29
CA SER A 63 5.32 3.99 1.65
C SER A 63 4.09 3.62 0.78
N CYS A 64 3.79 2.33 0.62
CA CYS A 64 2.60 1.88 -0.10
C CYS A 64 1.37 1.86 0.80
N ILE A 65 0.32 2.62 0.44
CA ILE A 65 -0.92 2.71 1.24
C ILE A 65 -1.58 1.35 1.42
N ASN A 66 -1.61 0.50 0.38
CA ASN A 66 -2.22 -0.82 0.44
C ASN A 66 -1.47 -1.75 1.40
N SER A 67 -0.12 -1.67 1.44
CA SER A 67 0.69 -2.39 2.43
C SER A 67 0.40 -1.92 3.86
N LEU A 68 0.21 -0.62 4.07
CA LEU A 68 -0.11 -0.09 5.41
C LEU A 68 -1.48 -0.53 5.90
N ARG A 69 -2.48 -0.66 5.00
CA ARG A 69 -3.82 -1.16 5.35
C ARG A 69 -3.84 -2.64 5.71
N GLU A 70 -2.97 -3.42 5.11
CA GLU A 70 -2.82 -4.84 5.40
C GLU A 70 -2.05 -5.11 6.70
N LEU A 71 -1.11 -4.22 7.07
CA LEU A 71 -0.21 -4.38 8.19
C LEU A 71 -0.88 -4.77 9.53
N PRO A 72 -2.04 -4.23 9.93
CA PRO A 72 -2.76 -4.65 11.14
C PRO A 72 -3.15 -6.12 11.14
N TYR A 73 -3.53 -6.68 9.98
CA TYR A 73 -3.86 -8.10 9.82
C TYR A 73 -2.61 -8.97 9.97
N MET A 74 -1.50 -8.58 9.34
CA MET A 74 -0.22 -9.27 9.47
C MET A 74 0.22 -9.36 10.94
N LYS A 75 0.13 -8.24 11.67
CA LYS A 75 0.44 -8.18 13.12
C LYS A 75 -0.49 -9.08 13.93
N ALA A 76 -1.79 -9.04 13.65
CA ALA A 76 -2.78 -9.81 14.38
C ALA A 76 -2.62 -11.31 14.15
N TRP A 77 -2.39 -11.76 12.90
CA TRP A 77 -2.15 -13.17 12.59
C TRP A 77 -0.82 -13.67 13.18
N ALA A 78 0.23 -12.83 13.11
CA ALA A 78 1.51 -13.16 13.75
C ALA A 78 1.36 -13.38 15.26
N ALA A 79 0.55 -12.57 15.94
CA ALA A 79 0.28 -12.74 17.38
C ALA A 79 -0.63 -13.95 17.67
N LYS A 80 -1.76 -14.06 16.94
CA LYS A 80 -2.81 -15.05 17.18
C LYS A 80 -2.35 -16.49 16.97
N TYR A 81 -1.56 -16.73 15.91
CA TYR A 81 -1.21 -18.07 15.47
C TYR A 81 0.24 -18.48 15.76
N LYS A 82 1.02 -17.65 16.45
CA LYS A 82 2.41 -17.92 16.81
C LYS A 82 2.59 -19.29 17.49
N ASP A 83 1.82 -19.53 18.52
CA ASP A 83 1.91 -20.74 19.31
C ASP A 83 1.34 -21.98 18.59
N ALA A 84 0.48 -21.75 17.59
CA ALA A 84 -0.03 -22.79 16.71
C ALA A 84 0.94 -23.16 15.58
N GLY A 85 2.04 -22.44 15.42
CA GLY A 85 3.10 -22.74 14.48
C GLY A 85 3.09 -21.91 13.18
N LEU A 86 2.40 -20.75 13.16
CA LEU A 86 2.53 -19.77 12.09
C LEU A 86 3.81 -18.94 12.26
N VAL A 87 4.53 -18.74 11.18
CA VAL A 87 5.62 -17.76 11.05
C VAL A 87 5.23 -16.74 9.99
N VAL A 88 5.09 -15.48 10.37
CA VAL A 88 4.91 -14.36 9.43
C VAL A 88 6.28 -13.76 9.09
N ILE A 89 6.54 -13.54 7.82
CA ILE A 89 7.78 -12.94 7.29
C ILE A 89 7.39 -11.80 6.37
N GLY A 90 7.74 -10.56 6.72
CA GLY A 90 7.48 -9.39 5.90
C GLY A 90 8.68 -9.04 5.02
N VAL A 91 8.73 -9.53 3.79
CA VAL A 91 9.78 -9.19 2.82
C VAL A 91 9.60 -7.72 2.40
N HIS A 92 10.49 -6.87 2.87
CA HIS A 92 10.48 -5.47 2.45
C HIS A 92 11.16 -5.32 1.09
N ALA A 93 10.36 -5.10 0.05
CA ALA A 93 10.82 -4.88 -1.32
C ALA A 93 10.56 -3.41 -1.71
N PRO A 94 11.59 -2.64 -2.07
CA PRO A 94 11.47 -1.21 -2.30
C PRO A 94 10.70 -0.88 -3.57
N GLU A 95 9.77 0.07 -3.50
CA GLU A 95 9.16 0.69 -4.68
C GLU A 95 10.00 1.88 -5.18
N PHE A 96 10.55 2.66 -4.25
CA PHE A 96 11.34 3.84 -4.54
C PHE A 96 12.80 3.70 -4.07
N GLY A 97 13.68 4.50 -4.66
CA GLY A 97 15.12 4.45 -4.37
C GLY A 97 15.48 4.66 -2.89
N PHE A 98 14.72 5.49 -2.15
CA PHE A 98 14.98 5.74 -0.73
C PHE A 98 14.63 4.54 0.17
N GLU A 99 13.79 3.63 -0.28
CA GLU A 99 13.40 2.41 0.45
C GLU A 99 14.47 1.30 0.40
N LYS A 100 15.47 1.45 -0.47
CA LYS A 100 16.61 0.52 -0.55
C LYS A 100 17.56 0.62 0.66
N TYR A 101 17.49 1.71 1.43
CA TYR A 101 18.39 1.95 2.53
C TYR A 101 17.91 1.27 3.83
N PRO A 102 18.67 0.30 4.39
CA PRO A 102 18.27 -0.42 5.60
C PRO A 102 17.96 0.48 6.80
N ALA A 103 18.59 1.64 6.89
CA ALA A 103 18.32 2.61 7.95
C ALA A 103 16.90 3.17 7.89
N ASN A 104 16.39 3.49 6.69
CA ASN A 104 15.03 3.98 6.51
C ASN A 104 14.01 2.87 6.83
N VAL A 105 14.26 1.65 6.37
CA VAL A 105 13.42 0.49 6.68
C VAL A 105 13.36 0.21 8.17
N LYS A 106 14.52 0.31 8.87
CA LYS A 106 14.58 0.13 10.33
C LYS A 106 13.74 1.17 11.08
N ASN A 107 13.81 2.44 10.68
CA ASN A 107 13.00 3.49 11.27
C ASN A 107 11.51 3.20 11.04
N ALA A 108 11.10 2.91 9.80
CA ALA A 108 9.72 2.58 9.45
C ALA A 108 9.17 1.39 10.24
N ILE A 109 9.95 0.31 10.40
CA ILE A 109 9.58 -0.87 11.21
C ILE A 109 9.34 -0.48 12.67
N SER A 110 10.18 0.39 13.22
CA SER A 110 10.04 0.88 14.59
C SER A 110 8.76 1.70 14.75
N ASP A 111 8.50 2.66 13.85
CA ASP A 111 7.35 3.55 13.90
C ASP A 111 6.04 2.80 13.67
N LEU A 112 6.03 1.88 12.72
CA LEU A 112 4.91 0.99 12.41
C LEU A 112 4.76 -0.17 13.40
N LYS A 113 5.69 -0.35 14.35
CA LYS A 113 5.67 -1.40 15.37
C LYS A 113 5.50 -2.79 14.76
N VAL A 114 6.28 -3.11 13.72
CA VAL A 114 6.27 -4.43 13.07
C VAL A 114 6.97 -5.45 13.96
N PRO A 115 6.28 -6.53 14.43
CA PRO A 115 6.85 -7.44 15.44
C PRO A 115 7.52 -8.69 14.86
N TYR A 116 7.35 -8.97 13.58
CA TYR A 116 7.79 -10.21 12.92
C TYR A 116 9.08 -10.02 12.12
N PRO A 117 9.76 -11.11 11.70
CA PRO A 117 10.96 -11.05 10.87
C PRO A 117 10.77 -10.27 9.57
N VAL A 118 11.74 -9.40 9.26
CA VAL A 118 11.73 -8.58 8.03
C VAL A 118 13.06 -8.72 7.30
N PRO A 119 13.14 -9.59 6.26
CA PRO A 119 14.23 -9.55 5.29
C PRO A 119 14.09 -8.32 4.38
N ILE A 120 15.21 -7.62 4.16
CA ILE A 120 15.27 -6.44 3.27
C ILE A 120 15.77 -6.88 1.90
N ASP A 121 14.90 -6.78 0.91
CA ASP A 121 15.13 -7.21 -0.48
C ASP A 121 15.44 -6.03 -1.40
N SER A 122 16.48 -5.25 -1.06
CA SER A 122 16.81 -3.97 -1.73
C SER A 122 17.06 -4.09 -3.24
N ASP A 123 17.43 -5.24 -3.73
CA ASP A 123 17.70 -5.52 -5.16
C ASP A 123 16.64 -6.40 -5.82
N HIS A 124 15.53 -6.70 -5.13
CA HIS A 124 14.44 -7.55 -5.60
C HIS A 124 14.84 -9.00 -5.93
N SER A 125 15.84 -9.56 -5.29
CA SER A 125 16.25 -10.95 -5.53
C SER A 125 15.21 -11.95 -5.02
N ILE A 126 14.66 -11.72 -3.81
CA ILE A 126 13.58 -12.55 -3.26
C ILE A 126 12.30 -12.31 -4.07
N TRP A 127 11.97 -11.06 -4.37
CA TRP A 127 10.86 -10.67 -5.23
C TRP A 127 10.84 -11.45 -6.56
N ARG A 128 11.98 -11.45 -7.28
CA ARG A 128 12.10 -12.18 -8.55
C ARG A 128 12.02 -13.70 -8.38
N ALA A 129 12.56 -14.25 -7.27
CA ALA A 129 12.48 -15.68 -6.98
C ALA A 129 11.03 -16.15 -6.79
N PHE A 130 10.20 -15.34 -6.16
CA PHE A 130 8.76 -15.57 -6.01
C PHE A 130 7.96 -15.20 -7.28
N ARG A 131 8.57 -14.59 -8.30
CA ARG A 131 7.90 -14.02 -9.48
C ARG A 131 6.81 -13.04 -9.08
N ASN A 132 7.06 -12.27 -8.01
CA ASN A 132 6.09 -11.31 -7.51
C ASN A 132 6.04 -10.07 -8.40
N GLU A 133 4.85 -9.43 -8.50
CA GLU A 133 4.60 -8.25 -9.32
C GLU A 133 3.80 -7.16 -8.59
N TYR A 134 3.39 -7.42 -7.32
CA TYR A 134 2.44 -6.57 -6.61
C TYR A 134 2.86 -6.23 -5.18
N TRP A 135 2.45 -5.05 -4.70
CA TRP A 135 2.45 -4.64 -3.30
C TRP A 135 1.02 -4.32 -2.84
N PRO A 136 0.56 -4.89 -1.71
CA PRO A 136 1.17 -6.04 -1.05
C PRO A 136 0.95 -7.34 -1.84
N ALA A 137 1.65 -8.41 -1.45
CA ALA A 137 1.40 -9.75 -1.97
C ALA A 137 1.68 -10.79 -0.90
N ASP A 138 0.74 -11.70 -0.71
CA ASP A 138 0.81 -12.78 0.27
C ASP A 138 1.04 -14.12 -0.39
N TYR A 139 1.93 -14.92 0.20
CA TYR A 139 2.13 -16.33 -0.14
C TYR A 139 2.03 -17.16 1.12
N ILE A 140 1.04 -18.07 1.19
CA ILE A 140 0.82 -18.95 2.34
C ILE A 140 1.36 -20.32 2.02
N VAL A 141 2.31 -20.77 2.86
CA VAL A 141 3.16 -21.94 2.66
C VAL A 141 2.85 -22.96 3.75
N ASP A 142 2.70 -24.23 3.36
CA ASP A 142 2.48 -25.33 4.30
C ASP A 142 3.75 -25.78 5.04
N ALA A 143 3.60 -26.64 6.03
CA ALA A 143 4.70 -27.18 6.83
C ALA A 143 5.74 -28.01 6.04
N LYS A 144 5.43 -28.38 4.80
CA LYS A 144 6.34 -29.07 3.88
C LYS A 144 7.12 -28.12 2.98
N GLY A 145 6.84 -26.79 3.10
CA GLY A 145 7.47 -25.74 2.30
C GLY A 145 6.83 -25.57 0.91
N ARG A 146 5.55 -25.93 0.74
CA ARG A 146 4.81 -25.77 -0.50
C ARG A 146 3.90 -24.56 -0.41
N ILE A 147 3.91 -23.66 -1.42
CA ILE A 147 2.95 -22.57 -1.55
C ILE A 147 1.58 -23.17 -1.84
N ARG A 148 0.60 -22.85 -1.01
CA ARG A 148 -0.74 -23.40 -1.07
C ARG A 148 -1.79 -22.34 -1.43
N TYR A 149 -1.44 -21.08 -1.30
CA TYR A 149 -2.31 -19.95 -1.62
C TYR A 149 -1.46 -18.70 -1.81
N HIS A 150 -1.90 -17.82 -2.70
CA HIS A 150 -1.40 -16.46 -2.80
C HIS A 150 -2.56 -15.48 -2.94
N HIS A 151 -2.33 -14.23 -2.51
CA HIS A 151 -3.23 -13.10 -2.72
C HIS A 151 -2.41 -11.88 -3.14
N PHE A 152 -2.91 -11.13 -4.13
CA PHE A 152 -2.25 -9.93 -4.65
C PHE A 152 -3.10 -8.70 -4.38
N GLY A 153 -2.48 -7.66 -3.82
CA GLY A 153 -3.17 -6.46 -3.37
C GLY A 153 -3.73 -6.59 -1.97
N GLU A 154 -4.34 -5.51 -1.48
CA GLU A 154 -5.07 -5.51 -0.20
C GLU A 154 -6.43 -6.21 -0.31
N GLY A 155 -6.96 -6.73 0.80
CA GLY A 155 -8.29 -7.34 0.87
C GLY A 155 -8.27 -8.85 1.09
N ASP A 156 -9.44 -9.48 0.93
CA ASP A 156 -9.66 -10.93 1.11
C ASP A 156 -9.05 -11.54 2.39
N TYR A 157 -8.93 -10.71 3.45
CA TYR A 157 -8.28 -11.07 4.71
C TYR A 157 -8.94 -12.29 5.38
N GLU A 158 -10.28 -12.38 5.33
CA GLU A 158 -10.98 -13.53 5.89
C GLU A 158 -10.61 -14.83 5.17
N GLN A 159 -10.51 -14.80 3.83
CA GLN A 159 -10.11 -15.97 3.05
C GLN A 159 -8.66 -16.38 3.34
N SER A 160 -7.74 -15.42 3.38
CA SER A 160 -6.33 -15.66 3.73
C SER A 160 -6.21 -16.27 5.12
N GLU A 161 -6.94 -15.75 6.12
CA GLU A 161 -6.92 -16.31 7.49
C GLU A 161 -7.48 -17.72 7.56
N ARG A 162 -8.56 -18.04 6.81
CA ARG A 162 -9.10 -19.39 6.75
C ARG A 162 -8.12 -20.39 6.14
N VAL A 163 -7.33 -19.97 5.14
CA VAL A 163 -6.24 -20.80 4.59
C VAL A 163 -5.17 -21.04 5.64
N ILE A 164 -4.74 -20.01 6.38
CA ILE A 164 -3.80 -20.17 7.50
C ILE A 164 -4.33 -21.19 8.51
N GLN A 165 -5.58 -21.07 8.95
CA GLN A 165 -6.21 -21.99 9.90
C GLN A 165 -6.25 -23.43 9.37
N ALA A 166 -6.61 -23.61 8.10
CA ALA A 166 -6.67 -24.93 7.46
C ALA A 166 -5.29 -25.60 7.43
N LEU A 167 -4.23 -24.87 7.04
CA LEU A 167 -2.87 -25.39 7.00
C LEU A 167 -2.30 -25.68 8.40
N LEU A 168 -2.64 -24.86 9.40
CA LEU A 168 -2.27 -25.14 10.80
C LEU A 168 -2.91 -26.42 11.30
N LYS A 169 -4.20 -26.66 11.00
CA LYS A 169 -4.88 -27.93 11.33
C LYS A 169 -4.28 -29.12 10.58
N GLU A 170 -3.98 -28.95 9.28
CA GLU A 170 -3.29 -29.98 8.48
C GLU A 170 -1.93 -30.34 9.11
N ASN A 171 -1.26 -29.36 9.73
CA ASN A 171 0.00 -29.57 10.47
C ASN A 171 -0.19 -30.05 11.91
N GLY A 172 -1.40 -30.41 12.32
CA GLY A 172 -1.69 -31.01 13.63
C GLY A 172 -2.04 -30.01 14.75
N ALA A 173 -2.24 -28.75 14.47
CA ALA A 173 -2.70 -27.82 15.49
C ALA A 173 -4.12 -28.15 15.96
N THR A 174 -4.32 -28.15 17.27
CA THR A 174 -5.62 -28.43 17.94
C THR A 174 -6.03 -27.21 18.76
N GLY A 175 -7.35 -27.02 18.96
CA GLY A 175 -7.87 -25.95 19.81
C GLY A 175 -7.68 -24.55 19.25
N LEU A 176 -7.56 -24.41 17.93
CA LEU A 176 -7.47 -23.10 17.29
C LEU A 176 -8.75 -22.29 17.51
N ASP A 177 -8.59 -21.00 17.81
CA ASP A 177 -9.68 -20.05 17.67
C ASP A 177 -9.93 -19.80 16.17
N GLU A 178 -11.08 -20.31 15.67
CA GLU A 178 -11.46 -20.24 14.25
C GLU A 178 -12.19 -18.93 13.87
N ASN A 179 -12.47 -18.05 14.85
CA ASN A 179 -13.00 -16.73 14.53
C ASN A 179 -11.95 -15.96 13.74
N THR A 180 -12.34 -15.32 12.65
CA THR A 180 -11.43 -14.49 11.88
C THR A 180 -11.17 -13.16 12.60
N VAL A 181 -9.99 -12.62 12.40
CA VAL A 181 -9.59 -11.33 12.96
C VAL A 181 -10.45 -10.23 12.34
N ARG A 182 -10.94 -9.33 13.19
CA ARG A 182 -11.62 -8.11 12.77
C ARG A 182 -10.81 -6.92 13.24
N ILE A 183 -10.33 -6.15 12.29
CA ILE A 183 -9.52 -4.95 12.56
C ILE A 183 -10.40 -3.72 12.39
N THR A 184 -10.29 -2.82 13.37
CA THR A 184 -10.75 -1.45 13.25
C THR A 184 -9.52 -0.57 13.35
N SER A 185 -9.19 0.13 12.28
CA SER A 185 -8.01 0.98 12.18
C SER A 185 -8.39 2.38 11.75
N ASP A 186 -7.58 3.34 12.16
CA ASP A 186 -7.68 4.74 11.78
C ASP A 186 -6.49 5.17 10.91
N GLY A 187 -6.56 6.36 10.35
CA GLY A 187 -5.47 6.92 9.54
C GLY A 187 -5.17 6.09 8.29
N ALA A 188 -3.89 5.89 7.98
CA ALA A 188 -3.46 5.14 6.80
C ALA A 188 -3.82 3.64 6.85
N GLU A 189 -3.95 3.07 8.04
CA GLU A 189 -4.33 1.66 8.21
C GLU A 189 -5.85 1.42 8.05
N ALA A 190 -6.67 2.48 7.95
CA ALA A 190 -8.10 2.36 7.75
C ALA A 190 -8.43 1.82 6.36
N PRO A 191 -9.47 0.98 6.21
CA PRO A 191 -9.91 0.50 4.90
C PRO A 191 -10.16 1.65 3.92
N PRO A 192 -9.94 1.43 2.61
CA PRO A 192 -10.28 2.42 1.60
C PRO A 192 -11.78 2.70 1.62
N SER A 193 -12.15 3.88 1.16
CA SER A 193 -13.55 4.18 0.88
C SER A 193 -14.04 3.40 -0.34
N GLU A 194 -15.32 3.02 -0.37
CA GLU A 194 -15.93 2.41 -1.54
C GLU A 194 -16.04 3.38 -2.74
N ASP A 195 -15.98 4.71 -2.50
CA ASP A 195 -16.07 5.75 -3.54
C ASP A 195 -14.70 6.39 -3.80
N VAL A 196 -13.70 5.56 -4.15
CA VAL A 196 -12.39 6.00 -4.63
C VAL A 196 -12.39 5.97 -6.15
N ARG A 197 -12.16 7.15 -6.80
CA ARG A 197 -12.11 7.28 -8.27
C ARG A 197 -10.78 7.86 -8.77
N SER A 198 -9.90 8.17 -7.84
CA SER A 198 -8.55 8.63 -8.19
C SER A 198 -7.58 7.47 -8.06
N PRO A 199 -6.91 7.08 -9.17
CA PRO A 199 -5.88 6.06 -9.14
C PRO A 199 -4.60 6.59 -8.53
N GLU A 200 -3.76 5.71 -8.02
CA GLU A 200 -2.39 6.06 -7.68
C GLU A 200 -1.71 6.76 -8.86
N THR A 201 -0.99 7.85 -8.55
CA THR A 201 -0.40 8.72 -9.58
C THR A 201 1.05 9.05 -9.20
N TYR A 202 1.96 8.81 -10.12
CA TYR A 202 3.40 9.01 -9.92
C TYR A 202 3.87 10.37 -10.44
N ALA A 203 4.82 10.98 -9.75
CA ALA A 203 5.36 12.27 -10.11
C ALA A 203 6.62 12.20 -11.00
N GLY A 204 7.36 11.09 -10.97
CA GLY A 204 8.51 10.85 -11.84
C GLY A 204 8.09 10.47 -13.26
N TYR A 205 8.82 10.94 -14.26
CA TYR A 205 8.41 10.83 -15.67
C TYR A 205 8.28 9.38 -16.19
N ALA A 206 8.90 8.40 -15.54
CA ALA A 206 8.80 6.99 -15.98
C ALA A 206 7.39 6.42 -15.84
N ARG A 207 6.61 6.91 -14.86
CA ARG A 207 5.25 6.42 -14.56
C ARG A 207 4.21 7.53 -14.48
N ALA A 208 4.60 8.80 -14.74
CA ALA A 208 3.70 9.94 -14.61
C ALA A 208 2.59 9.89 -15.67
N GLU A 209 1.35 10.02 -15.20
CA GLU A 209 0.15 10.12 -16.02
C GLU A 209 -0.63 11.39 -15.68
N ASN A 210 -1.48 11.86 -16.60
CA ASN A 210 -2.41 12.98 -16.42
C ASN A 210 -1.75 14.31 -15.98
N PHE A 211 -0.46 14.50 -16.28
CA PHE A 211 0.23 15.77 -16.04
C PHE A 211 -0.31 16.88 -16.93
N ALA A 212 -0.75 18.01 -16.36
CA ALA A 212 -1.52 19.04 -17.05
C ALA A 212 -0.90 20.44 -16.99
N SER A 213 0.31 20.62 -16.45
CA SER A 213 0.97 21.94 -16.52
C SER A 213 1.25 22.34 -17.97
N PRO A 214 1.02 23.60 -18.34
CA PRO A 214 1.28 24.10 -19.68
C PRO A 214 2.71 23.81 -20.18
N GLY A 215 2.82 23.37 -21.43
CA GLY A 215 4.09 23.03 -22.05
C GLY A 215 4.68 21.66 -21.64
N GLY A 216 3.90 20.82 -20.96
CA GLY A 216 4.25 19.45 -20.62
C GLY A 216 5.44 19.31 -19.67
N MET A 217 5.80 18.07 -19.38
CA MET A 217 6.89 17.71 -18.47
C MET A 217 8.25 17.78 -19.18
N ALA A 218 9.26 18.37 -18.53
CA ALA A 218 10.65 18.34 -18.98
C ALA A 218 11.41 17.30 -18.18
N GLN A 219 11.99 16.31 -18.86
CA GLN A 219 12.72 15.20 -18.23
C GLN A 219 14.16 15.62 -17.88
N ASP A 220 14.60 15.30 -16.67
CA ASP A 220 15.96 15.47 -16.14
C ASP A 220 16.53 16.90 -16.23
N SER A 221 15.69 17.88 -16.53
CA SER A 221 16.09 19.28 -16.65
C SER A 221 15.22 20.18 -15.78
N GLN A 222 15.83 21.23 -15.24
CA GLN A 222 15.12 22.25 -14.48
C GLN A 222 14.22 23.05 -15.40
N LYS A 223 12.95 23.20 -15.03
CA LYS A 223 11.96 24.00 -15.75
C LYS A 223 11.08 24.78 -14.76
N SER A 224 10.74 26.01 -15.14
CA SER A 224 9.71 26.79 -14.45
C SER A 224 8.34 26.39 -15.00
N TYR A 225 7.48 25.89 -14.12
CA TYR A 225 6.13 25.44 -14.45
C TYR A 225 5.08 26.44 -13.99
N SER A 226 3.96 26.46 -14.71
CA SER A 226 2.73 27.14 -14.29
C SER A 226 1.67 26.10 -13.98
N LEU A 227 0.87 26.34 -12.95
CA LEU A 227 -0.25 25.45 -12.59
C LEU A 227 -1.29 25.42 -13.72
N PRO A 228 -1.96 24.28 -13.96
CA PRO A 228 -3.12 24.22 -14.82
C PRO A 228 -4.28 25.02 -14.20
N THR A 229 -4.96 25.85 -15.00
CA THR A 229 -6.01 26.77 -14.51
C THR A 229 -7.26 26.03 -14.01
N LYS A 230 -7.63 24.93 -14.65
CA LYS A 230 -8.81 24.09 -14.30
C LYS A 230 -8.49 22.64 -14.60
N PRO A 231 -7.81 21.93 -13.68
CA PRO A 231 -7.51 20.54 -13.90
C PRO A 231 -8.81 19.70 -13.96
N ALA A 232 -8.90 18.77 -14.90
CA ALA A 232 -9.94 17.75 -14.91
C ALA A 232 -9.72 16.75 -13.76
N LEU A 233 -10.71 15.90 -13.47
CA LEU A 233 -10.54 14.85 -12.48
C LEU A 233 -9.31 14.00 -12.82
N ASN A 234 -8.50 13.71 -11.79
CA ASN A 234 -7.23 12.98 -11.86
C ASN A 234 -6.09 13.71 -12.60
N GLN A 235 -6.28 14.96 -12.99
CA GLN A 235 -5.19 15.78 -13.51
C GLN A 235 -4.46 16.50 -12.38
N TRP A 236 -3.13 16.62 -12.57
CA TRP A 236 -2.25 17.32 -11.66
C TRP A 236 -1.21 18.17 -12.40
N GLY A 237 -0.57 19.07 -11.68
CA GLY A 237 0.45 19.92 -12.27
C GLY A 237 1.32 20.61 -11.23
N LEU A 238 2.47 21.11 -11.72
CA LEU A 238 3.50 21.79 -10.96
C LEU A 238 3.41 23.31 -11.20
N GLY A 239 3.76 24.07 -10.17
CA GLY A 239 4.02 25.50 -10.23
C GLY A 239 5.36 25.81 -9.57
N GLY A 240 6.14 26.75 -10.16
CA GLY A 240 7.49 27.05 -9.69
C GLY A 240 8.58 26.27 -10.40
N SER A 241 9.78 26.24 -9.85
CA SER A 241 10.97 25.67 -10.48
C SER A 241 11.24 24.24 -10.01
N TRP A 242 11.03 23.28 -10.90
CA TRP A 242 11.18 21.86 -10.61
C TRP A 242 12.11 21.17 -11.60
N LYS A 243 12.76 20.11 -11.14
CA LYS A 243 13.43 19.12 -11.97
C LYS A 243 12.70 17.79 -11.81
N VAL A 244 12.11 17.26 -12.90
CA VAL A 244 11.43 15.98 -12.89
C VAL A 244 12.38 14.91 -13.38
N GLY A 245 12.68 13.95 -12.52
CA GLY A 245 13.51 12.78 -12.79
C GLY A 245 12.68 11.53 -13.06
N VAL A 246 13.36 10.38 -13.14
CA VAL A 246 12.74 9.07 -13.44
C VAL A 246 11.67 8.70 -12.41
N GLU A 247 11.96 8.84 -11.09
CA GLU A 247 11.09 8.41 -10.00
C GLU A 247 10.39 9.57 -9.30
N SER A 248 10.92 10.80 -9.34
CA SER A 248 10.42 11.91 -8.52
C SER A 248 10.52 13.25 -9.21
N GLY A 249 9.69 14.20 -8.77
CA GLY A 249 9.86 15.62 -9.02
C GLY A 249 10.58 16.29 -7.83
N LYS A 250 11.67 17.03 -8.09
CA LYS A 250 12.42 17.76 -7.07
C LYS A 250 12.21 19.26 -7.21
N LEU A 251 11.87 19.94 -6.12
CA LEU A 251 11.77 21.39 -6.06
C LEU A 251 13.17 22.00 -6.01
N GLU A 252 13.53 22.79 -7.02
CA GLU A 252 14.84 23.42 -7.12
C GLU A 252 14.91 24.78 -6.39
N SER A 253 13.81 25.53 -6.38
CA SER A 253 13.70 26.79 -5.64
C SER A 253 12.29 27.03 -5.11
N ALA A 254 12.19 27.51 -3.88
CA ALA A 254 10.93 27.86 -3.23
C ALA A 254 10.43 29.26 -3.65
N PRO A 255 9.11 29.50 -3.60
CA PRO A 255 8.08 28.51 -3.33
C PRO A 255 7.82 27.60 -4.53
N GLY A 256 7.39 26.39 -4.26
CA GLY A 256 6.93 25.45 -5.26
C GLY A 256 5.54 24.95 -4.94
N MET A 257 4.73 24.70 -5.97
CA MET A 257 3.34 24.30 -5.78
C MET A 257 3.02 23.03 -6.58
N ILE A 258 2.06 22.27 -6.06
CA ILE A 258 1.38 21.20 -6.80
C ILE A 258 -0.11 21.38 -6.64
N VAL A 259 -0.85 21.14 -7.73
CA VAL A 259 -2.30 21.04 -7.73
C VAL A 259 -2.70 19.66 -8.22
N PHE A 260 -3.73 19.06 -7.61
CA PHE A 260 -4.33 17.79 -8.04
C PHE A 260 -5.85 17.87 -7.86
N ARG A 261 -6.64 17.53 -8.87
CA ARG A 261 -8.08 17.35 -8.72
C ARG A 261 -8.39 15.86 -8.54
N PHE A 262 -8.94 15.49 -7.38
CA PHE A 262 -9.14 14.10 -6.98
C PHE A 262 -10.56 13.82 -6.50
N HIS A 263 -10.90 12.53 -6.40
CA HIS A 263 -12.14 12.02 -5.81
C HIS A 263 -11.84 10.80 -4.94
N SER A 264 -11.73 11.03 -3.65
CA SER A 264 -11.52 10.01 -2.62
C SER A 264 -11.73 10.64 -1.24
N ARG A 265 -11.89 9.83 -0.20
CA ARG A 265 -11.87 10.30 1.20
C ARG A 265 -10.50 10.84 1.59
N ASP A 266 -9.46 10.08 1.29
CA ASP A 266 -8.09 10.37 1.69
C ASP A 266 -7.23 10.75 0.49
N LEU A 267 -6.32 11.71 0.69
CA LEU A 267 -5.20 11.97 -0.20
C LEU A 267 -3.90 11.92 0.60
N HIS A 268 -3.00 11.07 0.16
CA HIS A 268 -1.66 10.92 0.69
C HIS A 268 -0.63 11.24 -0.39
N MET A 269 0.57 11.63 0.03
CA MET A 269 1.72 11.82 -0.86
C MET A 269 2.94 11.09 -0.30
N VAL A 270 3.70 10.46 -1.18
CA VAL A 270 5.05 9.99 -0.84
C VAL A 270 6.02 11.12 -1.12
N LEU A 271 6.64 11.61 -0.05
CA LEU A 271 7.54 12.77 -0.05
C LEU A 271 8.86 12.44 0.63
N GLY A 272 9.92 13.15 0.22
CA GLY A 272 11.21 13.14 0.88
C GLY A 272 11.81 14.55 1.01
N PRO A 273 12.63 14.84 2.04
CA PRO A 273 13.23 16.16 2.27
C PRO A 273 14.38 16.49 1.31
N GLY A 274 14.65 15.62 0.32
CA GLY A 274 15.79 15.77 -0.58
C GLY A 274 17.13 15.32 0.04
N ARG A 275 18.21 15.41 -0.75
CA ARG A 275 19.51 14.81 -0.40
C ARG A 275 20.13 15.32 0.90
N ASN A 276 19.80 16.52 1.33
CA ASN A 276 20.41 17.14 2.51
C ASN A 276 19.69 16.81 3.82
N GLY A 277 18.57 16.09 3.77
CA GLY A 277 17.75 15.77 4.96
C GLY A 277 17.19 17.00 5.68
N THR A 278 17.30 18.21 5.08
CA THR A 278 16.74 19.42 5.67
C THR A 278 15.22 19.36 5.59
N PRO A 279 14.51 19.53 6.70
CA PRO A 279 13.05 19.55 6.71
C PRO A 279 12.49 20.61 5.77
N VAL A 280 11.41 20.27 5.06
CA VAL A 280 10.72 21.17 4.13
C VAL A 280 9.31 21.45 4.64
N ARG A 281 9.03 22.71 4.95
CA ARG A 281 7.70 23.14 5.39
C ARG A 281 6.77 23.24 4.20
N PHE A 282 5.50 22.89 4.43
CA PHE A 282 4.47 23.01 3.42
C PHE A 282 3.17 23.57 4.00
N LYS A 283 2.29 23.99 3.09
CA LYS A 283 0.91 24.38 3.39
C LYS A 283 -0.04 23.76 2.37
N VAL A 284 -1.06 23.07 2.87
CA VAL A 284 -2.11 22.43 2.08
C VAL A 284 -3.37 23.26 2.12
N LYS A 285 -4.07 23.32 0.97
CA LYS A 285 -5.42 23.85 0.83
C LYS A 285 -6.30 22.81 0.13
N LEU A 286 -7.59 22.85 0.45
CA LEU A 286 -8.61 22.07 -0.24
C LEU A 286 -9.65 23.03 -0.82
N ASN A 287 -9.84 23.02 -2.14
CA ASN A 287 -10.73 23.96 -2.85
C ASN A 287 -10.41 25.44 -2.56
N GLY A 288 -9.12 25.77 -2.42
CA GLY A 288 -8.63 27.13 -2.15
C GLY A 288 -8.76 27.58 -0.67
N ALA A 289 -9.32 26.74 0.21
CA ALA A 289 -9.51 27.04 1.64
C ALA A 289 -8.55 26.21 2.52
N ALA A 290 -8.39 26.61 3.78
CA ALA A 290 -7.72 25.80 4.81
C ALA A 290 -8.49 24.47 5.01
N LEU A 291 -7.78 23.44 5.47
CA LEU A 291 -8.33 22.07 5.59
C LEU A 291 -9.46 21.95 6.61
N GLY A 292 -9.43 22.74 7.68
CA GLY A 292 -10.41 22.56 8.76
C GLY A 292 -10.35 21.13 9.31
N ASP A 293 -11.53 20.52 9.46
CA ASP A 293 -11.65 19.13 9.94
C ASP A 293 -11.22 18.07 8.91
N ASP A 294 -11.03 18.46 7.65
CA ASP A 294 -10.58 17.58 6.57
C ASP A 294 -9.06 17.36 6.52
N HIS A 295 -8.33 17.83 7.54
CA HIS A 295 -6.88 17.61 7.63
C HIS A 295 -6.54 16.14 7.88
N GLY A 296 -5.41 15.68 7.28
CA GLY A 296 -4.81 14.40 7.60
C GLY A 296 -3.95 14.46 8.86
N SER A 297 -3.32 13.35 9.24
CA SER A 297 -2.47 13.29 10.44
C SER A 297 -1.14 14.05 10.29
N ASP A 298 -0.69 14.30 9.05
CA ASP A 298 0.56 15.02 8.75
C ASP A 298 0.35 16.48 8.35
N SER A 299 -0.88 16.98 8.47
CA SER A 299 -1.25 18.36 8.26
C SER A 299 -2.10 18.88 9.42
N SER A 300 -2.01 20.17 9.71
CA SER A 300 -2.82 20.83 10.73
C SER A 300 -4.13 21.38 10.15
N VAL A 301 -5.01 21.86 11.01
CA VAL A 301 -6.30 22.48 10.64
C VAL A 301 -6.13 23.63 9.63
N ASP A 302 -5.05 24.40 9.73
CA ASP A 302 -4.70 25.45 8.78
C ASP A 302 -3.89 24.97 7.58
N GLY A 303 -3.63 23.63 7.47
CA GLY A 303 -2.94 22.96 6.38
C GLY A 303 -1.42 22.95 6.50
N ALA A 304 -0.83 23.47 7.58
CA ALA A 304 0.64 23.45 7.76
C ALA A 304 1.16 22.04 8.09
N GLY A 305 2.35 21.74 7.62
CA GLY A 305 3.07 20.51 7.92
C GLY A 305 4.52 20.60 7.49
N GLU A 306 5.27 19.50 7.65
CA GLU A 306 6.71 19.46 7.39
C GLU A 306 7.14 18.08 6.90
N VAL A 307 7.95 18.05 5.84
CA VAL A 307 8.59 16.84 5.32
C VAL A 307 9.96 16.69 5.99
N ARG A 308 10.10 15.68 6.87
CA ARG A 308 11.33 15.43 7.64
C ARG A 308 12.12 14.21 7.17
N GLU A 309 11.41 13.24 6.61
CA GLU A 309 11.97 11.95 6.19
C GLU A 309 11.22 11.42 4.97
N PRO A 310 11.82 10.51 4.19
CA PRO A 310 11.14 9.94 3.02
C PRO A 310 10.14 8.87 3.45
N ARG A 311 8.85 9.19 3.31
CA ARG A 311 7.72 8.32 3.64
C ARG A 311 6.42 8.81 3.00
N MET A 312 5.35 8.06 3.22
CA MET A 312 4.00 8.52 2.91
C MET A 312 3.51 9.50 3.99
N TYR A 313 2.90 10.60 3.56
CA TYR A 313 2.28 11.66 4.36
C TYR A 313 0.78 11.68 4.14
N GLN A 314 0.01 11.63 5.22
CA GLN A 314 -1.46 11.69 5.22
C GLN A 314 -1.90 13.15 5.28
N LEU A 315 -2.24 13.75 4.14
CA LEU A 315 -2.42 15.20 4.02
C LEU A 315 -3.88 15.63 4.13
N VAL A 316 -4.80 14.84 3.56
CA VAL A 316 -6.24 15.14 3.55
C VAL A 316 -7.04 13.90 3.96
N ARG A 317 -8.12 14.11 4.74
CA ARG A 317 -9.16 13.13 5.02
C ARG A 317 -10.51 13.82 5.09
N GLN A 318 -11.28 13.77 4.00
CA GLN A 318 -12.61 14.37 3.94
C GLN A 318 -13.55 13.73 4.97
N LYS A 319 -14.12 14.54 5.87
CA LYS A 319 -14.98 14.07 6.99
C LYS A 319 -16.45 13.89 6.59
N GLY A 320 -16.89 14.56 5.57
CA GLY A 320 -18.27 14.49 5.09
C GLY A 320 -18.49 13.50 3.94
N SER A 321 -19.45 13.82 3.08
CA SER A 321 -19.61 13.09 1.81
C SER A 321 -18.40 13.31 0.92
N ILE A 322 -17.87 12.23 0.32
CA ILE A 322 -16.77 12.30 -0.63
C ILE A 322 -17.21 13.09 -1.86
N LYS A 323 -16.37 14.04 -2.28
CA LYS A 323 -16.62 14.92 -3.44
C LYS A 323 -15.34 15.11 -4.22
N ASP A 324 -15.49 15.46 -5.49
CA ASP A 324 -14.37 16.03 -6.25
C ASP A 324 -13.82 17.23 -5.51
N ALA A 325 -12.53 17.24 -5.27
CA ALA A 325 -11.84 18.32 -4.60
C ALA A 325 -10.56 18.70 -5.34
N VAL A 326 -10.18 19.96 -5.24
CA VAL A 326 -8.89 20.46 -5.72
C VAL A 326 -7.95 20.56 -4.52
N PHE A 327 -6.97 19.70 -4.50
CA PHE A 327 -5.86 19.71 -3.56
C PHE A 327 -4.78 20.66 -4.08
N GLU A 328 -4.28 21.52 -3.21
CA GLU A 328 -3.13 22.39 -3.46
C GLU A 328 -2.13 22.24 -2.32
N ILE A 329 -0.86 22.05 -2.64
CA ILE A 329 0.23 22.06 -1.65
C ILE A 329 1.27 23.07 -2.11
N GLU A 330 1.67 23.96 -1.21
CA GLU A 330 2.76 24.91 -1.37
C GLU A 330 3.92 24.49 -0.48
N PHE A 331 5.08 24.26 -1.07
CA PHE A 331 6.33 24.02 -0.35
C PHE A 331 7.07 25.35 -0.15
N LEU A 332 7.34 25.65 1.11
CA LEU A 332 7.92 26.92 1.54
C LEU A 332 9.43 26.94 1.51
N ASP A 333 10.05 25.76 1.46
CA ASP A 333 11.51 25.56 1.42
C ASP A 333 11.87 24.68 0.21
N PRO A 334 13.06 24.86 -0.39
CA PRO A 334 13.48 24.06 -1.55
C PRO A 334 13.94 22.67 -1.16
N GLY A 335 14.02 21.76 -2.15
CA GLY A 335 14.66 20.47 -2.01
C GLY A 335 13.72 19.29 -1.78
N VAL A 336 12.42 19.51 -1.55
CA VAL A 336 11.48 18.41 -1.44
C VAL A 336 11.52 17.53 -2.69
N GLU A 337 11.44 16.23 -2.49
CA GLU A 337 11.21 15.23 -3.54
C GLU A 337 9.80 14.66 -3.42
N VAL A 338 9.08 14.65 -4.53
CA VAL A 338 7.70 14.17 -4.63
C VAL A 338 7.70 12.92 -5.50
N PHE A 339 7.20 11.79 -4.98
CA PHE A 339 7.24 10.50 -5.64
C PHE A 339 5.88 10.09 -6.19
N SER A 340 4.86 10.04 -5.34
CA SER A 340 3.50 9.65 -5.76
C SER A 340 2.41 10.30 -4.92
N PHE A 341 1.19 10.20 -5.45
CA PHE A 341 -0.08 10.46 -4.77
C PHE A 341 -0.83 9.14 -4.64
N THR A 342 -1.37 8.87 -3.47
CA THR A 342 -2.21 7.70 -3.21
C THR A 342 -3.51 8.10 -2.53
N PHE A 343 -4.54 7.29 -2.69
CA PHE A 343 -5.90 7.65 -2.33
C PHE A 343 -6.59 6.54 -1.52
N GLY A 344 -7.63 6.95 -0.72
CA GLY A 344 -8.35 6.00 0.10
C GLY A 344 -9.77 6.38 0.51
#